data_19c0ed3bab34f288619abb2a15175e75
#
_entry.id   19c0ed3bab34f288619abb2a15175e75
#
_cell.length_a   1.000
_cell.length_b   1.000
_cell.length_c   1.000
_cell.angle_alpha   90.00
_cell.angle_beta   90.00
_cell.angle_gamma   90.00
#
_symmetry.space_group_name_H-M   'P 1'
#
loop_
_entity.id
_entity.type
_entity.pdbx_description
1 polymer ?
#
loop_
_entity_poly.entity_id
_entity_poly.type
_entity_poly.pdbx_seq_one_letter_code
_entity_poly.pdbx_strand_id
1 'polypeptide(L)'
;QKCTMTSLCAVNPRWKAGKVPGCAYLESWHCDITEFLELRKNTGDDRRRTHDMNTANWIPDLFMKRMEKRGKWTLFRSNDVPDLHDLYGKRFEEAYENYEIKAEKGEIWSHTIKAIDLWKQMLKMLFETGHPWITFKDTCNVRSPQDHVGIIHSSNLCTEITLNTGEDETAVCNLGSVVLDSHLASDGTLDHDKLKETIKIAVRALDNVIDVNFYPTEAAKRSNLRHRPIGMGVMGLQNALYMKNIPFASQKAVEFNDEFMEAICYYAYEASSELAKERGVYKSYCGSKWDRGILPQDTVETLEEERGESISVPKSSKMDWKVVRDKIAKYGMRNSNVIAIAPTATISNIMGSSPCIEPT
;
A
#
# COMPACT_ATOMS: atom_id res chain seq x y z
N GLN A 1 -28.62 -5.12 14.00
CA GLN A 1 -27.36 -4.83 14.70
C GLN A 1 -26.42 -4.19 13.68
N LYS A 2 -26.03 -2.95 13.92
CA LYS A 2 -25.12 -2.21 13.02
C LYS A 2 -23.75 -2.84 13.12
N CYS A 3 -23.19 -3.22 11.95
CA CYS A 3 -21.81 -3.66 11.83
C CYS A 3 -20.88 -2.54 12.30
N THR A 4 -20.04 -2.83 13.29
CA THR A 4 -19.01 -1.90 13.75
C THR A 4 -17.89 -1.93 12.72
N MET A 5 -17.79 -0.89 11.88
CA MET A 5 -16.62 -0.67 11.01
C MET A 5 -15.38 -0.49 11.90
N THR A 6 -14.56 -1.52 11.99
CA THR A 6 -13.26 -1.46 12.65
C THR A 6 -12.17 -1.15 11.64
N SER A 7 -12.20 0.04 11.07
CA SER A 7 -11.03 0.67 10.46
C SER A 7 -11.31 2.15 10.24
N LEU A 8 -11.42 2.89 11.32
CA LEU A 8 -11.50 4.35 11.26
C LEU A 8 -10.09 4.90 11.13
N CYS A 9 -9.77 5.50 9.99
CA CYS A 9 -8.68 6.46 9.90
C CYS A 9 -8.80 7.46 11.05
N ALA A 10 -7.73 7.67 11.81
CA ALA A 10 -7.72 8.59 12.93
C ALA A 10 -8.14 10.01 12.47
N VAL A 11 -9.31 10.43 12.90
CA VAL A 11 -9.87 11.75 12.60
C VAL A 11 -9.39 12.73 13.65
N ASN A 12 -8.72 13.81 13.23
CA ASN A 12 -8.36 14.90 14.16
C ASN A 12 -9.54 15.83 14.40
N PRO A 13 -10.13 15.88 15.62
CA PRO A 13 -11.34 16.65 15.90
C PRO A 13 -11.14 18.18 15.99
N ARG A 14 -9.93 18.70 15.79
CA ARG A 14 -9.60 20.13 15.94
C ARG A 14 -9.70 20.97 14.67
N TRP A 15 -10.04 20.39 13.53
CA TRP A 15 -10.19 21.17 12.30
C TRP A 15 -11.60 21.74 12.19
N LYS A 16 -11.73 22.99 12.54
CA LYS A 16 -13.02 23.74 12.56
C LYS A 16 -13.58 24.12 11.19
N ALA A 17 -12.93 23.81 10.12
CA ALA A 17 -13.41 24.16 8.78
C ALA A 17 -12.94 23.11 7.76
N GLY A 18 -13.76 22.12 7.51
CA GLY A 18 -13.51 21.15 6.44
C GLY A 18 -13.89 19.72 6.86
N LYS A 19 -14.54 19.02 5.96
CA LYS A 19 -14.81 17.59 6.11
C LYS A 19 -13.49 16.86 6.18
N VAL A 20 -13.30 16.03 7.20
CA VAL A 20 -12.10 15.20 7.29
C VAL A 20 -12.22 14.10 6.23
N PRO A 21 -11.34 14.05 5.25
CA PRO A 21 -11.37 13.00 4.23
C PRO A 21 -11.03 11.66 4.89
N GLY A 22 -11.86 10.66 4.62
CA GLY A 22 -11.67 9.29 5.08
C GLY A 22 -11.91 8.31 3.94
N CYS A 23 -11.33 7.11 4.04
CA CYS A 23 -11.62 5.99 3.16
C CYS A 23 -12.00 4.77 3.99
N ALA A 24 -13.17 4.21 3.72
CA ALA A 24 -13.61 2.95 4.31
C ALA A 24 -13.16 1.79 3.43
N TYR A 25 -12.53 0.79 4.03
CA TYR A 25 -12.12 -0.45 3.38
C TYR A 25 -13.05 -1.58 3.81
N LEU A 26 -13.47 -2.40 2.86
CA LEU A 26 -14.25 -3.60 3.14
C LEU A 26 -13.72 -4.79 2.34
N GLU A 27 -13.61 -5.94 3.01
CA GLU A 27 -13.21 -7.18 2.36
C GLU A 27 -14.33 -7.76 1.51
N SER A 28 -13.97 -8.35 0.37
CA SER A 28 -14.93 -8.86 -0.63
C SER A 28 -15.81 -10.01 -0.13
N TRP A 29 -15.45 -10.68 0.97
CA TRP A 29 -16.25 -11.76 1.59
C TRP A 29 -17.29 -11.27 2.59
N HIS A 30 -17.31 -9.99 2.93
CA HIS A 30 -18.24 -9.46 3.93
C HIS A 30 -19.70 -9.47 3.45
N CYS A 31 -20.64 -9.81 4.32
CA CYS A 31 -22.06 -9.90 3.99
C CYS A 31 -22.65 -8.61 3.41
N ASP A 32 -22.12 -7.44 3.80
CA ASP A 32 -22.61 -6.13 3.37
C ASP A 32 -21.90 -5.60 2.12
N ILE A 33 -21.09 -6.42 1.45
CA ILE A 33 -20.28 -5.95 0.31
C ILE A 33 -21.14 -5.32 -0.80
N THR A 34 -22.29 -5.89 -1.09
CA THR A 34 -23.18 -5.37 -2.15
C THR A 34 -23.71 -3.97 -1.81
N GLU A 35 -24.11 -3.72 -0.56
CA GLU A 35 -24.56 -2.41 -0.11
C GLU A 35 -23.40 -1.41 -0.04
N PHE A 36 -22.22 -1.86 0.39
CA PHE A 36 -21.00 -1.06 0.44
C PHE A 36 -20.61 -0.54 -0.94
N LEU A 37 -20.71 -1.35 -2.00
CA LEU A 37 -20.40 -0.93 -3.37
C LEU A 37 -21.30 0.22 -3.84
N GLU A 38 -22.53 0.33 -3.33
CA GLU A 38 -23.47 1.36 -3.73
C GLU A 38 -23.37 2.66 -2.92
N LEU A 39 -22.50 2.76 -1.90
CA LEU A 39 -22.44 3.92 -1.00
C LEU A 39 -22.18 5.25 -1.72
N ARG A 40 -21.48 5.24 -2.85
CA ARG A 40 -21.15 6.44 -3.64
C ARG A 40 -22.04 6.65 -4.87
N LYS A 41 -23.07 5.82 -5.07
CA LYS A 41 -23.97 5.90 -6.21
C LYS A 41 -24.74 7.23 -6.23
N ASN A 42 -24.85 7.86 -7.40
CA ASN A 42 -25.50 9.17 -7.57
C ASN A 42 -27.05 9.09 -7.62
N THR A 43 -27.62 7.91 -7.44
CA THR A 43 -29.06 7.66 -7.50
C THR A 43 -29.54 6.87 -6.28
N GLY A 44 -30.84 6.94 -5.99
CA GLY A 44 -31.46 6.24 -4.87
C GLY A 44 -31.66 7.14 -3.64
N ASP A 45 -31.84 6.53 -2.46
CA ASP A 45 -32.08 7.26 -1.20
C ASP A 45 -30.75 7.82 -0.66
N ASP A 46 -30.64 9.14 -0.58
CA ASP A 46 -29.43 9.86 -0.07
C ASP A 46 -29.06 9.45 1.36
N ARG A 47 -30.02 9.01 2.17
CA ARG A 47 -29.76 8.51 3.53
C ARG A 47 -28.94 7.22 3.55
N ARG A 48 -28.87 6.52 2.43
CA ARG A 48 -28.07 5.30 2.21
C ARG A 48 -26.77 5.59 1.44
N ARG A 49 -26.41 6.85 1.28
CA ARG A 49 -25.21 7.27 0.51
C ARG A 49 -24.20 7.99 1.42
N THR A 50 -22.94 7.93 1.02
CA THR A 50 -21.81 8.58 1.73
C THR A 50 -20.93 9.30 0.72
N HIS A 51 -21.46 10.38 0.13
CA HIS A 51 -20.76 11.11 -0.94
C HIS A 51 -19.43 11.74 -0.48
N ASP A 52 -19.27 12.00 0.80
CA ASP A 52 -18.09 12.66 1.39
C ASP A 52 -17.03 11.70 1.92
N MET A 53 -17.27 10.39 1.84
CA MET A 53 -16.33 9.35 2.27
C MET A 53 -15.89 8.52 1.07
N ASN A 54 -14.60 8.32 0.90
CA ASN A 54 -14.06 7.39 -0.09
C ASN A 54 -14.27 5.94 0.36
N THR A 55 -14.33 5.04 -0.59
CA THR A 55 -14.49 3.62 -0.34
C THR A 55 -13.47 2.82 -1.15
N ALA A 56 -13.03 1.68 -0.62
CA ALA A 56 -12.10 0.78 -1.28
C ALA A 56 -12.44 -0.68 -0.98
N ASN A 57 -12.30 -1.54 -1.97
CA ASN A 57 -12.40 -2.97 -1.81
C ASN A 57 -11.04 -3.52 -1.32
N TRP A 58 -11.06 -4.40 -0.32
CA TRP A 58 -9.88 -5.13 0.17
C TRP A 58 -10.02 -6.59 -0.26
N ILE A 59 -9.27 -6.97 -1.31
CA ILE A 59 -9.53 -8.19 -2.09
C ILE A 59 -8.45 -9.22 -1.83
N PRO A 60 -8.78 -10.42 -1.31
CA PRO A 60 -7.86 -11.55 -1.23
C PRO A 60 -7.66 -12.20 -2.61
N ASP A 61 -6.48 -12.79 -2.83
CA ASP A 61 -6.14 -13.47 -4.08
C ASP A 61 -7.10 -14.61 -4.42
N LEU A 62 -7.62 -15.32 -3.42
CA LEU A 62 -8.64 -16.35 -3.61
C LEU A 62 -9.88 -15.85 -4.36
N PHE A 63 -10.33 -14.61 -4.08
CA PHE A 63 -11.47 -14.04 -4.81
C PHE A 63 -11.15 -13.91 -6.30
N MET A 64 -9.95 -13.44 -6.65
CA MET A 64 -9.52 -13.29 -8.05
C MET A 64 -9.40 -14.65 -8.73
N LYS A 65 -8.80 -15.65 -8.07
CA LYS A 65 -8.73 -17.03 -8.57
C LYS A 65 -10.12 -17.61 -8.86
N ARG A 66 -11.08 -17.39 -7.97
CA ARG A 66 -12.46 -17.86 -8.16
C ARG A 66 -13.23 -17.06 -9.22
N MET A 67 -12.96 -15.76 -9.31
CA MET A 67 -13.54 -14.92 -10.35
C MET A 67 -13.10 -15.37 -11.75
N GLU A 68 -11.80 -15.62 -11.94
CA GLU A 68 -11.25 -16.11 -13.21
C GLU A 68 -11.85 -17.46 -13.62
N LYS A 69 -11.96 -18.40 -12.68
CA LYS A 69 -12.58 -19.72 -12.88
C LYS A 69 -14.11 -19.66 -12.93
N ARG A 70 -14.74 -18.47 -12.85
CA ARG A 70 -16.20 -18.27 -12.80
C ARG A 70 -16.87 -19.07 -11.67
N GLY A 71 -16.14 -19.25 -10.57
CA GLY A 71 -16.60 -20.01 -9.39
C GLY A 71 -17.55 -19.23 -8.51
N LYS A 72 -17.94 -19.90 -7.42
CA LYS A 72 -18.79 -19.35 -6.36
C LYS A 72 -17.94 -18.51 -5.40
N TRP A 73 -18.56 -17.54 -4.76
CA TRP A 73 -18.03 -16.74 -3.67
C TRP A 73 -19.04 -16.64 -2.56
N THR A 74 -18.64 -16.99 -1.35
CA THR A 74 -19.52 -17.04 -0.20
C THR A 74 -19.28 -15.82 0.69
N LEU A 75 -20.35 -15.13 1.02
CA LEU A 75 -20.36 -13.97 1.91
C LEU A 75 -20.67 -14.43 3.33
N PHE A 76 -19.96 -13.87 4.30
CA PHE A 76 -20.07 -14.20 5.72
C PHE A 76 -20.34 -12.96 6.58
N ARG A 77 -20.86 -13.18 7.78
CA ARG A 77 -20.87 -12.18 8.84
C ARG A 77 -19.54 -12.23 9.59
N SER A 78 -18.95 -11.10 9.90
CA SER A 78 -17.67 -11.03 10.61
C SER A 78 -17.64 -11.79 11.92
N ASN A 79 -18.75 -11.81 12.67
CA ASN A 79 -18.84 -12.53 13.93
C ASN A 79 -18.76 -14.06 13.78
N ASP A 80 -19.14 -14.58 12.61
CA ASP A 80 -19.15 -16.04 12.34
C ASP A 80 -17.78 -16.50 11.84
N VAL A 81 -16.94 -15.57 11.35
CA VAL A 81 -15.62 -15.82 10.76
C VAL A 81 -14.57 -14.82 11.31
N PRO A 82 -14.34 -14.80 12.63
CA PRO A 82 -13.63 -13.72 13.32
C PRO A 82 -12.16 -13.58 12.94
N ASP A 83 -11.52 -14.62 12.44
CA ASP A 83 -10.10 -14.66 12.08
C ASP A 83 -9.82 -14.33 10.62
N LEU A 84 -10.81 -14.34 9.71
CA LEU A 84 -10.57 -14.06 8.29
C LEU A 84 -9.94 -12.69 8.02
N HIS A 85 -10.26 -11.72 8.86
CA HIS A 85 -9.69 -10.37 8.73
C HIS A 85 -8.18 -10.35 9.00
N ASP A 86 -7.70 -11.24 9.86
CA ASP A 86 -6.30 -11.36 10.28
C ASP A 86 -5.49 -12.38 9.47
N LEU A 87 -6.07 -12.95 8.42
CA LEU A 87 -5.43 -13.96 7.57
C LEU A 87 -5.24 -13.46 6.14
N TYR A 88 -4.20 -13.96 5.47
CA TYR A 88 -3.92 -13.70 4.04
C TYR A 88 -3.22 -14.92 3.41
N GLY A 89 -3.13 -14.93 2.06
CA GLY A 89 -2.48 -15.98 1.30
C GLY A 89 -3.12 -17.35 1.51
N LYS A 90 -2.33 -18.41 1.50
CA LYS A 90 -2.80 -19.79 1.68
C LYS A 90 -3.56 -20.01 2.99
N ARG A 91 -3.14 -19.34 4.07
CA ARG A 91 -3.85 -19.44 5.37
C ARG A 91 -5.26 -18.87 5.31
N PHE A 92 -5.45 -17.78 4.57
CA PHE A 92 -6.78 -17.25 4.30
C PHE A 92 -7.61 -18.22 3.46
N GLU A 93 -7.03 -18.79 2.40
CA GLU A 93 -7.72 -19.76 1.54
C GLU A 93 -8.22 -20.95 2.34
N GLU A 94 -7.35 -21.57 3.15
CA GLU A 94 -7.69 -22.71 4.01
C GLU A 94 -8.81 -22.38 5.02
N ALA A 95 -8.71 -21.24 5.70
CA ALA A 95 -9.73 -20.82 6.67
C ALA A 95 -11.06 -20.52 5.99
N TYR A 96 -11.04 -19.81 4.86
CA TYR A 96 -12.23 -19.47 4.10
C TYR A 96 -12.98 -20.73 3.62
N GLU A 97 -12.27 -21.72 3.06
CA GLU A 97 -12.86 -22.98 2.61
C GLU A 97 -13.43 -23.81 3.77
N ASN A 98 -12.77 -23.79 4.93
CA ASN A 98 -13.29 -24.39 6.14
C ASN A 98 -14.61 -23.72 6.62
N TYR A 99 -14.72 -22.40 6.49
CA TYR A 99 -15.96 -21.67 6.77
C TYR A 99 -17.07 -21.98 5.74
N GLU A 100 -16.73 -22.21 4.49
CA GLU A 100 -17.71 -22.68 3.49
C GLU A 100 -18.28 -24.06 3.86
N ILE A 101 -17.44 -24.99 4.35
CA ILE A 101 -17.89 -26.30 4.83
C ILE A 101 -18.84 -26.15 6.04
N LYS A 102 -18.55 -25.25 6.99
CA LYS A 102 -19.46 -24.96 8.12
C LYS A 102 -20.79 -24.35 7.65
N ALA A 103 -20.73 -23.46 6.65
CA ALA A 103 -21.91 -22.86 6.06
C ALA A 103 -22.80 -23.89 5.35
N GLU A 104 -22.22 -24.84 4.62
CA GLU A 104 -22.95 -25.95 3.97
C GLU A 104 -23.66 -26.86 4.98
N LYS A 105 -23.09 -27.01 6.17
CA LYS A 105 -23.71 -27.73 7.29
C LYS A 105 -24.78 -26.92 8.04
N GLY A 106 -24.94 -25.64 7.71
CA GLY A 106 -25.87 -24.73 8.38
C GLY A 106 -25.41 -24.27 9.77
N GLU A 107 -24.12 -24.40 10.10
CA GLU A 107 -23.55 -24.00 11.39
C GLU A 107 -23.36 -22.49 11.50
N ILE A 108 -23.15 -21.79 10.36
CA ILE A 108 -22.97 -20.34 10.29
C ILE A 108 -23.82 -19.76 9.17
N TRP A 109 -24.13 -18.46 9.30
CA TRP A 109 -24.83 -17.75 8.24
C TRP A 109 -23.93 -17.51 7.02
N SER A 110 -24.49 -17.70 5.83
CA SER A 110 -23.79 -17.43 4.60
C SER A 110 -24.75 -17.02 3.47
N HIS A 111 -24.20 -16.35 2.47
CA HIS A 111 -24.88 -16.07 1.21
C HIS A 111 -23.90 -16.28 0.05
N THR A 112 -24.19 -17.23 -0.82
CA THR A 112 -23.29 -17.59 -1.92
C THR A 112 -23.74 -16.95 -3.23
N ILE A 113 -22.81 -16.29 -3.91
CA ILE A 113 -22.99 -15.61 -5.20
C ILE A 113 -21.95 -16.11 -6.21
N LYS A 114 -22.05 -15.71 -7.45
CA LYS A 114 -20.97 -15.94 -8.42
C LYS A 114 -19.89 -14.85 -8.26
N ALA A 115 -18.64 -15.23 -8.14
CA ALA A 115 -17.52 -14.30 -8.00
C ALA A 115 -17.44 -13.29 -9.16
N ILE A 116 -17.68 -13.76 -10.38
CA ILE A 116 -17.69 -12.89 -11.58
C ILE A 116 -18.80 -11.81 -11.54
N ASP A 117 -19.95 -12.09 -10.92
CA ASP A 117 -21.04 -11.12 -10.85
C ASP A 117 -20.72 -10.02 -9.83
N LEU A 118 -20.10 -10.37 -8.70
CA LEU A 118 -19.60 -9.40 -7.74
C LEU A 118 -18.48 -8.54 -8.36
N TRP A 119 -17.55 -9.15 -9.11
CA TRP A 119 -16.48 -8.41 -9.80
C TRP A 119 -17.04 -7.43 -10.81
N LYS A 120 -18.03 -7.82 -11.61
CA LYS A 120 -18.70 -6.90 -12.54
C LYS A 120 -19.38 -5.74 -11.82
N GLN A 121 -19.96 -5.97 -10.64
CA GLN A 121 -20.57 -4.92 -9.84
C GLN A 121 -19.51 -3.95 -9.29
N MET A 122 -18.36 -4.47 -8.81
CA MET A 122 -17.21 -3.65 -8.38
C MET A 122 -16.73 -2.74 -9.53
N LEU A 123 -16.48 -3.31 -10.71
CA LEU A 123 -16.03 -2.54 -11.88
C LEU A 123 -17.06 -1.53 -12.36
N LYS A 124 -18.36 -1.91 -12.33
CA LYS A 124 -19.45 -1.00 -12.70
C LYS A 124 -19.48 0.22 -11.77
N MET A 125 -19.40 0.02 -10.46
CA MET A 125 -19.41 1.13 -9.50
C MET A 125 -18.16 1.98 -9.61
N LEU A 126 -16.99 1.38 -9.79
CA LEU A 126 -15.74 2.08 -10.06
C LEU A 126 -15.85 2.97 -11.30
N PHE A 127 -16.40 2.45 -12.38
CA PHE A 127 -16.61 3.22 -13.63
C PHE A 127 -17.61 4.37 -13.45
N GLU A 128 -18.72 4.13 -12.76
CA GLU A 128 -19.79 5.12 -12.58
C GLU A 128 -19.45 6.23 -11.58
N THR A 129 -18.67 5.92 -10.53
CA THR A 129 -18.49 6.81 -9.39
C THR A 129 -17.02 7.06 -9.00
N GLY A 130 -16.06 6.37 -9.64
CA GLY A 130 -14.65 6.37 -9.23
C GLY A 130 -14.38 5.57 -7.95
N HIS A 131 -15.39 4.90 -7.39
CA HIS A 131 -15.30 4.16 -6.11
C HIS A 131 -16.23 2.94 -6.12
N PRO A 132 -15.97 1.94 -5.24
CA PRO A 132 -14.78 1.76 -4.38
C PRO A 132 -13.51 1.47 -5.19
N TRP A 133 -12.37 1.90 -4.69
CA TRP A 133 -11.09 1.56 -5.29
C TRP A 133 -10.79 0.06 -5.19
N ILE A 134 -9.89 -0.42 -6.02
CA ILE A 134 -9.48 -1.83 -6.07
C ILE A 134 -8.11 -1.97 -5.41
N THR A 135 -8.04 -2.73 -4.31
CA THR A 135 -6.81 -2.99 -3.56
C THR A 135 -6.70 -4.47 -3.22
N PHE A 136 -5.46 -5.00 -3.15
CA PHE A 136 -5.20 -6.43 -3.03
C PHE A 136 -4.52 -6.75 -1.69
N LYS A 137 -5.26 -7.42 -0.81
CA LYS A 137 -4.87 -7.77 0.56
C LYS A 137 -3.59 -8.60 0.62
N ASP A 138 -3.55 -9.67 -0.17
CA ASP A 138 -2.49 -10.66 -0.06
C ASP A 138 -1.16 -10.08 -0.56
N THR A 139 -1.16 -9.37 -1.68
CA THR A 139 0.04 -8.69 -2.19
C THR A 139 0.63 -7.73 -1.16
N CYS A 140 -0.22 -6.93 -0.50
CA CYS A 140 0.24 -6.00 0.54
C CYS A 140 0.88 -6.74 1.72
N ASN A 141 0.26 -7.80 2.19
CA ASN A 141 0.72 -8.54 3.36
C ASN A 141 1.93 -9.43 3.08
N VAL A 142 1.91 -10.20 1.98
CA VAL A 142 3.03 -11.07 1.59
C VAL A 142 4.30 -10.25 1.37
N ARG A 143 4.20 -9.06 0.78
CA ARG A 143 5.33 -8.20 0.51
C ARG A 143 5.71 -7.25 1.66
N SER A 144 4.93 -7.21 2.73
CA SER A 144 5.24 -6.37 3.90
C SER A 144 6.58 -6.74 4.52
N PRO A 145 7.47 -5.79 4.82
CA PRO A 145 8.70 -6.06 5.55
C PRO A 145 8.46 -6.37 7.03
N GLN A 146 7.24 -6.12 7.53
CA GLN A 146 6.84 -6.19 8.92
C GLN A 146 5.89 -7.37 9.24
N ASP A 147 5.96 -8.45 8.45
CA ASP A 147 5.13 -9.66 8.59
C ASP A 147 5.21 -10.35 9.97
N HIS A 148 6.27 -10.07 10.74
CA HIS A 148 6.51 -10.62 12.08
C HIS A 148 5.80 -9.85 13.21
N VAL A 149 5.27 -8.65 12.95
CA VAL A 149 4.64 -7.81 14.00
C VAL A 149 3.16 -7.58 13.82
N GLY A 150 2.60 -7.78 12.65
CA GLY A 150 1.17 -7.61 12.44
C GLY A 150 0.72 -7.65 10.99
N ILE A 151 -0.58 -7.53 10.80
CA ILE A 151 -1.27 -7.61 9.53
C ILE A 151 -1.59 -6.20 9.01
N ILE A 152 -1.56 -6.04 7.69
CA ILE A 152 -2.08 -4.86 7.00
C ILE A 152 -3.56 -5.11 6.74
N HIS A 153 -4.43 -4.40 7.48
CA HIS A 153 -5.88 -4.58 7.40
C HIS A 153 -6.54 -3.66 6.37
N SER A 154 -5.87 -2.58 6.01
CA SER A 154 -6.33 -1.60 5.03
C SER A 154 -5.17 -0.74 4.55
N SER A 155 -5.43 0.12 3.56
CA SER A 155 -4.54 1.22 3.21
C SER A 155 -5.12 2.55 3.72
N ASN A 156 -4.52 3.68 3.32
CA ASN A 156 -4.97 5.03 3.65
C ASN A 156 -5.99 5.57 2.64
N LEU A 157 -6.26 6.88 2.70
CA LEU A 157 -7.17 7.59 1.80
C LEU A 157 -6.81 7.42 0.32
N CYS A 158 -5.52 7.43 -0.01
CA CYS A 158 -5.00 7.44 -1.39
C CYS A 158 -4.43 6.10 -1.85
N THR A 159 -4.49 5.05 -1.02
CA THR A 159 -4.06 3.67 -1.30
C THR A 159 -2.56 3.41 -1.40
N GLU A 160 -1.70 4.41 -1.14
CA GLU A 160 -0.24 4.27 -1.22
C GLU A 160 0.41 3.69 0.05
N ILE A 161 -0.29 3.69 1.18
CA ILE A 161 0.26 3.26 2.47
C ILE A 161 -0.19 1.85 2.83
N THR A 162 0.78 0.96 3.05
CA THR A 162 0.56 -0.43 3.46
C THR A 162 1.37 -0.71 4.72
N LEU A 163 0.79 -0.38 5.87
CA LEU A 163 1.40 -0.54 7.19
C LEU A 163 0.52 -1.42 8.07
N ASN A 164 1.16 -2.22 8.92
CA ASN A 164 0.46 -3.04 9.90
C ASN A 164 -0.27 -2.18 10.94
N THR A 165 -1.42 -2.66 11.37
CA THR A 165 -2.22 -2.08 12.45
C THR A 165 -2.54 -3.16 13.48
N GLY A 166 -2.92 -2.74 14.68
CA GLY A 166 -3.29 -3.64 15.75
C GLY A 166 -4.18 -2.94 16.77
N GLU A 167 -4.61 -3.67 17.78
CA GLU A 167 -5.45 -3.15 18.85
C GLU A 167 -4.84 -1.90 19.52
N ASP A 168 -3.54 -1.92 19.74
CA ASP A 168 -2.78 -0.87 20.40
C ASP A 168 -1.94 0.01 19.45
N GLU A 169 -2.03 -0.20 18.15
CA GLU A 169 -1.20 0.49 17.15
C GLU A 169 -2.03 1.01 15.97
N THR A 170 -1.98 2.33 15.79
CA THR A 170 -2.52 3.00 14.61
C THR A 170 -1.37 3.43 13.70
N ALA A 171 -1.38 2.96 12.46
CA ALA A 171 -0.33 3.27 11.49
C ALA A 171 -0.28 4.77 11.16
N VAL A 172 0.94 5.31 11.12
CA VAL A 172 1.24 6.68 10.71
C VAL A 172 2.41 6.65 9.75
N CYS A 173 2.35 7.41 8.66
CA CYS A 173 3.46 7.54 7.72
C CYS A 173 3.77 9.01 7.44
N ASN A 174 5.06 9.34 7.34
CA ASN A 174 5.56 10.65 6.91
C ASN A 174 6.03 10.54 5.47
N LEU A 175 5.51 11.42 4.60
CA LEU A 175 5.69 11.33 3.16
C LEU A 175 6.56 12.47 2.63
N GLY A 176 7.36 12.15 1.61
CA GLY A 176 8.11 13.09 0.80
C GLY A 176 8.27 12.55 -0.61
N SER A 177 8.36 13.43 -1.60
CA SER A 177 8.48 13.01 -3.01
C SER A 177 9.62 13.75 -3.70
N VAL A 178 10.44 13.01 -4.43
CA VAL A 178 11.51 13.54 -5.26
C VAL A 178 10.90 14.15 -6.53
N VAL A 179 11.41 15.31 -6.97
CA VAL A 179 11.04 15.92 -8.25
C VAL A 179 11.93 15.31 -9.32
N LEU A 180 11.43 14.32 -10.06
CA LEU A 180 12.22 13.50 -10.98
C LEU A 180 12.86 14.33 -12.12
N ASP A 181 12.08 15.18 -12.75
CA ASP A 181 12.53 16.03 -13.85
C ASP A 181 13.69 16.96 -13.46
N SER A 182 13.80 17.33 -12.19
CA SER A 182 14.95 18.09 -11.66
C SER A 182 16.22 17.24 -11.47
N HIS A 183 16.13 15.92 -11.61
CA HIS A 183 17.25 14.99 -11.47
C HIS A 183 17.66 14.35 -12.80
N LEU A 184 17.32 14.98 -13.90
CA LEU A 184 17.84 14.65 -15.23
C LEU A 184 18.98 15.58 -15.59
N ALA A 185 20.05 15.04 -16.17
CA ALA A 185 21.11 15.82 -16.82
C ALA A 185 20.62 16.44 -18.13
N SER A 186 21.39 17.33 -18.71
CA SER A 186 21.03 18.03 -19.94
C SER A 186 20.84 17.11 -21.16
N ASP A 187 21.45 15.94 -21.14
CA ASP A 187 21.28 14.89 -22.16
C ASP A 187 20.08 13.96 -21.92
N GLY A 188 19.32 14.20 -20.83
CA GLY A 188 18.17 13.42 -20.44
C GLY A 188 18.51 12.13 -19.68
N THR A 189 19.76 11.88 -19.31
CA THR A 189 20.15 10.78 -18.43
C THR A 189 19.83 11.09 -16.97
N LEU A 190 19.65 10.07 -16.14
CA LEU A 190 19.44 10.26 -14.72
C LEU A 190 20.73 10.72 -14.04
N ASP A 191 20.68 11.86 -13.33
CA ASP A 191 21.78 12.36 -12.51
C ASP A 191 21.81 11.60 -11.18
N HIS A 192 22.55 10.51 -11.17
CA HIS A 192 22.65 9.61 -10.00
C HIS A 192 23.27 10.27 -8.77
N ASP A 193 24.25 11.14 -8.94
CA ASP A 193 24.93 11.80 -7.81
C ASP A 193 23.99 12.78 -7.12
N LYS A 194 23.31 13.62 -7.90
CA LYS A 194 22.31 14.56 -7.38
C LYS A 194 21.12 13.83 -6.75
N LEU A 195 20.63 12.77 -7.39
CA LEU A 195 19.52 11.97 -6.88
C LEU A 195 19.88 11.30 -5.54
N LYS A 196 21.05 10.71 -5.45
CA LYS A 196 21.58 10.08 -4.23
C LYS A 196 21.65 11.09 -3.06
N GLU A 197 22.21 12.27 -3.29
CA GLU A 197 22.33 13.29 -2.25
C GLU A 197 20.96 13.81 -1.80
N THR A 198 20.05 14.07 -2.76
CA THR A 198 18.67 14.49 -2.46
C THR A 198 17.95 13.46 -1.62
N ILE A 199 18.01 12.17 -1.98
CA ILE A 199 17.34 11.09 -1.25
C ILE A 199 17.92 10.93 0.16
N LYS A 200 19.23 11.00 0.30
CA LYS A 200 19.90 10.92 1.61
C LYS A 200 19.42 12.02 2.57
N ILE A 201 19.31 13.26 2.08
CA ILE A 201 18.79 14.38 2.86
C ILE A 201 17.31 14.16 3.19
N ALA A 202 16.52 13.77 2.21
CA ALA A 202 15.07 13.58 2.38
C ALA A 202 14.73 12.44 3.35
N VAL A 203 15.41 11.30 3.26
CA VAL A 203 15.23 10.17 4.21
C VAL A 203 15.58 10.60 5.62
N ARG A 204 16.68 11.34 5.83
CA ARG A 204 17.04 11.91 7.13
C ARG A 204 15.96 12.90 7.64
N ALA A 205 15.45 13.77 6.79
CA ALA A 205 14.43 14.73 7.15
C ALA A 205 13.13 14.02 7.58
N LEU A 206 12.70 13.02 6.83
CA LEU A 206 11.51 12.21 7.15
C LEU A 206 11.68 11.41 8.46
N ASP A 207 12.87 10.84 8.71
CA ASP A 207 13.17 10.19 9.99
C ASP A 207 13.10 11.18 11.16
N ASN A 208 13.61 12.41 10.98
CA ASN A 208 13.54 13.45 12.00
C ASN A 208 12.10 13.87 12.32
N VAL A 209 11.22 13.93 11.30
CA VAL A 209 9.81 14.29 11.50
C VAL A 209 9.13 13.31 12.46
N ILE A 210 9.48 12.03 12.44
CA ILE A 210 8.94 11.03 13.37
C ILE A 210 9.16 11.45 14.84
N ASP A 211 10.30 12.03 15.14
CA ASP A 211 10.65 12.40 16.52
C ASP A 211 10.03 13.73 16.99
N VAL A 212 9.80 14.66 16.05
CA VAL A 212 9.26 16.01 16.38
C VAL A 212 7.75 16.13 16.11
N ASN A 213 7.13 15.11 15.54
CA ASN A 213 5.72 15.14 15.16
C ASN A 213 4.78 15.17 16.39
N PHE A 214 3.62 15.82 16.21
CA PHE A 214 2.53 15.73 17.17
C PHE A 214 1.65 14.51 16.86
N TYR A 215 1.45 13.65 17.85
CA TYR A 215 0.61 12.47 17.73
C TYR A 215 -0.75 12.69 18.42
N PRO A 216 -1.88 12.53 17.70
CA PRO A 216 -3.20 12.75 18.26
C PRO A 216 -3.63 11.66 19.26
N THR A 217 -3.05 10.47 19.18
CA THR A 217 -3.33 9.32 20.06
C THR A 217 -2.04 8.60 20.47
N GLU A 218 -2.07 7.96 21.62
CA GLU A 218 -0.94 7.14 22.09
C GLU A 218 -0.69 5.92 21.18
N ALA A 219 -1.73 5.34 20.59
CA ALA A 219 -1.61 4.24 19.62
C ALA A 219 -0.83 4.67 18.36
N ALA A 220 -1.10 5.88 17.84
CA ALA A 220 -0.38 6.45 16.69
C ALA A 220 1.10 6.72 17.04
N LYS A 221 1.35 7.31 18.22
CA LYS A 221 2.69 7.57 18.72
C LYS A 221 3.50 6.28 18.91
N ARG A 222 2.88 5.27 19.53
CA ARG A 222 3.49 3.96 19.77
C ARG A 222 3.91 3.30 18.47
N SER A 223 3.01 3.19 17.51
CA SER A 223 3.26 2.62 16.19
C SER A 223 4.40 3.34 15.47
N ASN A 224 4.31 4.67 15.37
CA ASN A 224 5.28 5.44 14.59
C ASN A 224 6.68 5.43 15.20
N LEU A 225 6.80 5.58 16.51
CA LEU A 225 8.10 5.52 17.22
C LEU A 225 8.67 4.10 17.28
N ARG A 226 7.83 3.06 17.24
CA ARG A 226 8.27 1.66 17.26
C ARG A 226 8.79 1.20 15.91
N HIS A 227 8.05 1.51 14.84
CA HIS A 227 8.32 1.00 13.49
C HIS A 227 9.05 2.00 12.59
N ARG A 228 8.95 3.29 12.87
CA ARG A 228 9.59 4.38 12.12
C ARG A 228 9.37 4.31 10.61
N PRO A 229 8.15 4.10 10.10
CA PRO A 229 7.90 4.07 8.67
C PRO A 229 8.02 5.47 8.07
N ILE A 230 8.64 5.56 6.90
CA ILE A 230 8.64 6.73 6.02
C ILE A 230 8.18 6.33 4.64
N GLY A 231 7.73 7.29 3.83
CA GLY A 231 7.33 7.06 2.45
C GLY A 231 8.01 8.05 1.52
N MET A 232 9.12 7.63 0.94
CA MET A 232 9.78 8.35 -0.14
C MET A 232 9.11 8.01 -1.46
N GLY A 233 8.50 9.00 -2.10
CA GLY A 233 7.86 8.89 -3.40
C GLY A 233 8.56 9.71 -4.48
N VAL A 234 7.86 9.90 -5.58
CA VAL A 234 8.33 10.62 -6.76
C VAL A 234 7.19 11.46 -7.35
N MET A 235 7.52 12.59 -7.95
CA MET A 235 6.65 13.39 -8.81
C MET A 235 7.43 13.78 -10.06
N GLY A 236 6.73 14.17 -11.13
CA GLY A 236 7.37 14.66 -12.34
C GLY A 236 7.70 13.60 -13.39
N LEU A 237 7.12 12.39 -13.30
CA LEU A 237 7.35 11.37 -14.34
C LEU A 237 6.96 11.87 -15.72
N GLN A 238 5.78 12.47 -15.87
CA GLN A 238 5.33 12.94 -17.20
C GLN A 238 6.22 14.06 -17.72
N ASN A 239 6.68 14.98 -16.86
CA ASN A 239 7.65 16.02 -17.25
C ASN A 239 8.98 15.40 -17.71
N ALA A 240 9.50 14.42 -16.96
CA ALA A 240 10.71 13.71 -17.36
C ALA A 240 10.56 12.99 -18.71
N LEU A 241 9.41 12.38 -18.97
CA LEU A 241 9.12 11.75 -20.25
C LEU A 241 9.05 12.78 -21.40
N TYR A 242 8.48 13.97 -21.16
CA TYR A 242 8.50 15.06 -22.14
C TYR A 242 9.93 15.53 -22.44
N MET A 243 10.77 15.73 -21.42
CA MET A 243 12.17 16.11 -21.60
C MET A 243 12.95 15.06 -22.40
N LYS A 244 12.63 13.78 -22.22
CA LYS A 244 13.24 12.66 -22.96
C LYS A 244 12.57 12.37 -24.31
N ASN A 245 11.51 13.08 -24.66
CA ASN A 245 10.69 12.84 -25.85
C ASN A 245 10.22 11.37 -25.95
N ILE A 246 9.74 10.82 -24.81
CA ILE A 246 9.24 9.46 -24.67
C ILE A 246 7.70 9.51 -24.48
N PRO A 247 6.91 8.84 -25.35
CA PRO A 247 5.47 8.71 -25.14
C PRO A 247 5.17 7.91 -23.87
N PHE A 248 4.20 8.36 -23.06
CA PHE A 248 3.81 7.68 -21.81
C PHE A 248 3.45 6.21 -22.04
N ALA A 249 2.60 5.92 -23.02
CA ALA A 249 2.19 4.56 -23.40
C ALA A 249 3.21 3.87 -24.32
N SER A 250 4.45 3.73 -23.87
CA SER A 250 5.52 3.10 -24.64
C SER A 250 6.39 2.17 -23.80
N GLN A 251 7.04 1.20 -24.44
CA GLN A 251 8.01 0.31 -23.78
C GLN A 251 9.20 1.10 -23.20
N LYS A 252 9.64 2.19 -23.87
CA LYS A 252 10.69 3.06 -23.35
C LYS A 252 10.31 3.76 -22.05
N ALA A 253 9.01 4.11 -21.87
CA ALA A 253 8.54 4.68 -20.62
C ALA A 253 8.58 3.65 -19.48
N VAL A 254 8.24 2.38 -19.76
CA VAL A 254 8.35 1.29 -18.79
C VAL A 254 9.81 1.06 -18.38
N GLU A 255 10.72 1.02 -19.35
CA GLU A 255 12.17 0.84 -19.09
C GLU A 255 12.76 2.02 -18.28
N PHE A 256 12.34 3.24 -18.58
CA PHE A 256 12.76 4.40 -17.81
C PHE A 256 12.16 4.41 -16.40
N ASN A 257 10.89 3.98 -16.26
CA ASN A 257 10.26 3.83 -14.95
C ASN A 257 11.01 2.81 -14.08
N ASP A 258 11.39 1.68 -14.64
CA ASP A 258 12.18 0.65 -13.96
C ASP A 258 13.53 1.21 -13.49
N GLU A 259 14.24 1.93 -14.38
CA GLU A 259 15.54 2.53 -14.09
C GLU A 259 15.52 3.54 -12.93
N PHE A 260 14.64 4.55 -12.99
CA PHE A 260 14.64 5.58 -11.95
C PHE A 260 14.07 5.06 -10.63
N MET A 261 13.08 4.16 -10.66
CA MET A 261 12.54 3.57 -9.43
C MET A 261 13.54 2.64 -8.76
N GLU A 262 14.31 1.86 -9.53
CA GLU A 262 15.42 1.08 -8.97
C GLU A 262 16.43 2.00 -8.27
N ALA A 263 16.83 3.11 -8.89
CA ALA A 263 17.78 4.06 -8.32
C ALA A 263 17.22 4.71 -7.03
N ILE A 264 15.95 5.13 -7.03
CA ILE A 264 15.30 5.70 -5.84
C ILE A 264 15.28 4.68 -4.69
N CYS A 265 14.86 3.44 -4.95
CA CYS A 265 14.83 2.38 -3.95
C CYS A 265 16.23 2.09 -3.40
N TYR A 266 17.20 1.95 -4.28
CA TYR A 266 18.59 1.69 -3.92
C TYR A 266 19.15 2.75 -2.97
N TYR A 267 19.05 4.03 -3.33
CA TYR A 267 19.57 5.12 -2.51
C TYR A 267 18.78 5.34 -1.22
N ALA A 268 17.48 5.10 -1.24
CA ALA A 268 16.65 5.22 -0.05
C ALA A 268 16.93 4.12 0.98
N TYR A 269 17.13 2.88 0.55
CA TYR A 269 17.51 1.79 1.45
C TYR A 269 18.94 1.95 1.97
N GLU A 270 19.87 2.37 1.10
CA GLU A 270 21.22 2.72 1.51
C GLU A 270 21.23 3.82 2.59
N ALA A 271 20.45 4.90 2.37
CA ALA A 271 20.35 6.02 3.31
C ALA A 271 19.73 5.61 4.65
N SER A 272 18.68 4.78 4.65
CA SER A 272 18.07 4.27 5.88
C SER A 272 19.05 3.37 6.66
N SER A 273 19.83 2.55 5.97
CA SER A 273 20.87 1.73 6.61
C SER A 273 22.03 2.58 7.18
N GLU A 274 22.43 3.64 6.48
CA GLU A 274 23.40 4.60 7.01
C GLU A 274 22.89 5.33 8.26
N LEU A 275 21.61 5.68 8.31
CA LEU A 275 20.98 6.23 9.51
C LEU A 275 20.91 5.19 10.64
N ALA A 276 20.70 3.92 10.34
CA ALA A 276 20.75 2.86 11.35
C ALA A 276 22.14 2.72 11.96
N LYS A 277 23.21 2.86 11.17
CA LYS A 277 24.58 2.91 11.68
C LYS A 277 24.80 4.09 12.64
N GLU A 278 24.18 5.25 12.36
CA GLU A 278 24.34 6.48 13.15
C GLU A 278 23.45 6.47 14.41
N ARG A 279 22.19 5.99 14.31
CA ARG A 279 21.13 6.19 15.31
C ARG A 279 20.54 4.91 15.86
N GLY A 280 20.99 3.75 15.39
CA GLY A 280 20.42 2.44 15.71
C GLY A 280 19.21 2.09 14.82
N VAL A 281 18.89 0.82 14.80
CA VAL A 281 17.74 0.27 14.07
C VAL A 281 16.42 0.70 14.70
N TYR A 282 15.30 0.59 13.96
CA TYR A 282 13.97 0.78 14.53
C TYR A 282 13.63 -0.34 15.53
N LYS A 283 12.76 -0.06 16.52
CA LYS A 283 12.56 -0.95 17.68
C LYS A 283 12.07 -2.36 17.34
N SER A 284 11.26 -2.51 16.29
CA SER A 284 10.74 -3.81 15.83
C SER A 284 11.55 -4.40 14.66
N TYR A 285 12.81 -4.06 14.52
CA TYR A 285 13.67 -4.54 13.44
C TYR A 285 13.90 -6.05 13.48
N CYS A 286 14.16 -6.60 14.66
CA CYS A 286 14.47 -8.01 14.84
C CYS A 286 13.32 -8.89 14.36
N GLY A 287 13.62 -9.85 13.48
CA GLY A 287 12.64 -10.73 12.84
C GLY A 287 11.98 -10.16 11.57
N SER A 288 12.21 -8.89 11.24
CA SER A 288 11.69 -8.30 9.98
C SER A 288 12.30 -8.95 8.74
N LYS A 289 11.68 -8.73 7.56
CA LYS A 289 12.30 -9.18 6.31
C LYS A 289 13.70 -8.58 6.11
N TRP A 290 13.92 -7.33 6.53
CA TRP A 290 15.24 -6.70 6.50
C TRP A 290 16.28 -7.46 7.34
N ASP A 291 15.91 -7.87 8.56
CA ASP A 291 16.77 -8.65 9.46
C ASP A 291 17.08 -10.04 8.88
N ARG A 292 16.12 -10.62 8.18
CA ARG A 292 16.27 -11.91 7.47
C ARG A 292 16.98 -11.79 6.11
N GLY A 293 17.42 -10.58 5.71
CA GLY A 293 18.11 -10.32 4.45
C GLY A 293 17.21 -10.34 3.21
N ILE A 294 15.89 -10.26 3.40
CA ILE A 294 14.88 -10.27 2.33
C ILE A 294 14.53 -8.82 1.97
N LEU A 295 14.90 -8.39 0.78
CA LEU A 295 14.58 -7.07 0.25
C LEU A 295 13.22 -7.09 -0.47
N PRO A 296 12.59 -5.91 -0.72
CA PRO A 296 11.31 -5.85 -1.40
C PRO A 296 11.26 -6.54 -2.78
N GLN A 297 12.34 -6.50 -3.56
CA GLN A 297 12.42 -7.22 -4.84
C GLN A 297 12.38 -8.74 -4.67
N ASP A 298 12.94 -9.29 -3.58
CA ASP A 298 12.95 -10.74 -3.32
C ASP A 298 11.54 -11.26 -2.98
N THR A 299 10.66 -10.38 -2.48
CA THR A 299 9.29 -10.77 -2.14
C THR A 299 8.40 -11.10 -3.35
N VAL A 300 8.88 -10.86 -4.57
CA VAL A 300 8.19 -11.31 -5.79
C VAL A 300 8.16 -12.85 -5.82
N GLU A 301 9.28 -13.51 -5.49
CA GLU A 301 9.35 -14.97 -5.41
C GLU A 301 8.41 -15.52 -4.33
N THR A 302 8.39 -14.89 -3.14
CA THR A 302 7.44 -15.27 -2.09
C THR A 302 5.99 -15.16 -2.55
N LEU A 303 5.66 -14.10 -3.31
CA LEU A 303 4.32 -13.92 -3.84
C LEU A 303 3.97 -14.96 -4.91
N GLU A 304 4.93 -15.35 -5.77
CA GLU A 304 4.78 -16.45 -6.73
C GLU A 304 4.50 -17.79 -6.02
N GLU A 305 5.21 -18.07 -4.93
CA GLU A 305 5.01 -19.28 -4.12
C GLU A 305 3.63 -19.30 -3.43
N GLU A 306 3.19 -18.16 -2.88
CA GLU A 306 1.87 -18.02 -2.26
C GLU A 306 0.73 -18.19 -3.27
N ARG A 307 0.86 -17.61 -4.45
CA ARG A 307 -0.14 -17.72 -5.52
C ARG A 307 -0.13 -19.06 -6.24
N GLY A 308 1.03 -19.72 -6.29
CA GLY A 308 1.25 -20.89 -7.13
C GLY A 308 1.37 -20.56 -8.62
N GLU A 309 1.68 -19.31 -8.96
CA GLU A 309 1.76 -18.81 -10.34
C GLU A 309 2.94 -17.84 -10.50
N SER A 310 3.59 -17.87 -11.66
CA SER A 310 4.67 -16.94 -11.97
C SER A 310 4.13 -15.52 -12.24
N ILE A 311 4.89 -14.53 -11.81
CA ILE A 311 4.57 -13.11 -12.03
C ILE A 311 5.47 -12.57 -13.14
N SER A 312 4.84 -12.04 -14.19
CA SER A 312 5.57 -11.47 -15.33
C SER A 312 6.06 -10.05 -15.02
N VAL A 313 7.15 -9.94 -14.26
CA VAL A 313 7.85 -8.68 -14.01
C VAL A 313 9.34 -8.84 -14.30
N PRO A 314 10.06 -7.80 -14.75
CA PRO A 314 11.51 -7.84 -14.87
C PRO A 314 12.17 -8.16 -13.52
N LYS A 315 13.07 -9.14 -13.51
CA LYS A 315 13.86 -9.54 -12.32
C LYS A 315 15.33 -9.10 -12.43
N SER A 316 15.70 -8.42 -13.52
CA SER A 316 17.05 -7.87 -13.73
C SER A 316 17.22 -6.57 -12.95
N SER A 317 18.45 -6.27 -12.56
CA SER A 317 18.82 -5.00 -11.92
C SER A 317 20.00 -4.37 -12.65
N LYS A 318 20.04 -3.03 -12.63
CA LYS A 318 21.15 -2.21 -13.18
C LYS A 318 22.12 -1.77 -12.07
N MET A 319 21.66 -1.76 -10.82
CA MET A 319 22.43 -1.35 -9.65
C MET A 319 23.11 -2.55 -8.96
N ASP A 320 24.24 -2.32 -8.30
CA ASP A 320 24.90 -3.35 -7.49
C ASP A 320 24.23 -3.50 -6.10
N TRP A 321 23.17 -4.25 -6.03
CA TRP A 321 22.42 -4.51 -4.80
C TRP A 321 23.22 -5.21 -3.71
N LYS A 322 24.36 -5.81 -4.04
CA LYS A 322 25.24 -6.41 -3.03
C LYS A 322 25.71 -5.38 -2.00
N VAL A 323 26.02 -4.17 -2.46
CA VAL A 323 26.46 -3.06 -1.58
C VAL A 323 25.39 -2.73 -0.52
N VAL A 324 24.13 -2.64 -0.95
CA VAL A 324 23.00 -2.35 -0.04
C VAL A 324 22.74 -3.52 0.89
N ARG A 325 22.77 -4.75 0.39
CA ARG A 325 22.61 -5.97 1.23
C ARG A 325 23.68 -6.07 2.30
N ASP A 326 24.95 -5.85 1.95
CA ASP A 326 26.07 -5.89 2.90
C ASP A 326 25.91 -4.80 3.97
N LYS A 327 25.45 -3.59 3.61
CA LYS A 327 25.18 -2.52 4.58
C LYS A 327 24.01 -2.88 5.52
N ILE A 328 22.92 -3.40 4.99
CA ILE A 328 21.76 -3.81 5.81
C ILE A 328 22.14 -4.96 6.74
N ALA A 329 22.88 -5.97 6.26
CA ALA A 329 23.35 -7.06 7.09
C ALA A 329 24.27 -6.58 8.23
N LYS A 330 25.03 -5.51 8.00
CA LYS A 330 25.98 -4.97 8.98
C LYS A 330 25.37 -3.99 9.97
N TYR A 331 24.46 -3.14 9.52
CA TYR A 331 23.95 -1.99 10.29
C TYR A 331 22.44 -2.04 10.54
N GLY A 332 21.70 -2.92 9.83
CA GLY A 332 20.25 -2.96 9.85
C GLY A 332 19.60 -1.81 9.08
N MET A 333 18.34 -1.54 9.42
CA MET A 333 17.53 -0.45 8.85
C MET A 333 17.03 0.49 9.95
N ARG A 334 17.02 1.80 9.70
CA ARG A 334 16.44 2.80 10.60
C ARG A 334 14.92 2.86 10.49
N ASN A 335 14.37 2.55 9.33
CA ASN A 335 12.95 2.69 8.99
C ASN A 335 12.39 1.33 8.54
N SER A 336 11.20 0.97 9.00
CA SER A 336 10.54 -0.30 8.64
C SER A 336 10.10 -0.32 7.17
N ASN A 337 9.52 0.77 6.72
CA ASN A 337 9.11 1.02 5.35
C ASN A 337 9.78 2.31 4.87
N VAL A 338 10.15 2.38 3.61
CA VAL A 338 10.95 3.51 3.09
C VAL A 338 10.30 4.16 1.88
N ILE A 339 9.60 3.39 1.04
CA ILE A 339 9.03 3.85 -0.23
C ILE A 339 7.51 3.89 -0.15
N ALA A 340 6.93 5.00 -0.61
CA ALA A 340 5.50 5.13 -0.90
C ALA A 340 5.28 6.21 -1.94
N ILE A 341 4.54 5.91 -3.00
CA ILE A 341 4.27 6.86 -4.09
C ILE A 341 2.96 7.57 -3.79
N ALA A 342 3.07 8.73 -3.15
CA ALA A 342 1.91 9.58 -2.84
C ALA A 342 1.42 10.35 -4.08
N PRO A 343 0.14 10.76 -4.15
CA PRO A 343 -0.44 11.44 -5.31
C PRO A 343 0.18 12.79 -5.65
N THR A 344 0.77 13.51 -4.72
CA THR A 344 1.45 14.81 -4.87
C THR A 344 0.66 15.92 -5.57
N ALA A 345 -0.67 15.82 -5.63
CA ALA A 345 -1.54 16.69 -6.42
C ALA A 345 -1.33 18.20 -6.19
N THR A 346 -1.08 18.61 -4.94
CA THR A 346 -0.85 20.02 -4.59
C THR A 346 0.63 20.40 -4.63
N ILE A 347 1.50 19.57 -4.07
CA ILE A 347 2.94 19.91 -3.97
C ILE A 347 3.63 19.90 -5.33
N SER A 348 3.15 19.10 -6.29
CA SER A 348 3.67 19.14 -7.67
C SER A 348 3.43 20.49 -8.33
N ASN A 349 2.25 21.10 -8.12
CA ASN A 349 1.95 22.45 -8.62
C ASN A 349 2.88 23.50 -8.01
N ILE A 350 3.19 23.41 -6.71
CA ILE A 350 4.13 24.30 -6.04
C ILE A 350 5.53 24.18 -6.64
N MET A 351 5.93 22.95 -6.98
CA MET A 351 7.24 22.66 -7.57
C MET A 351 7.30 22.90 -9.08
N GLY A 352 6.18 23.20 -9.74
CA GLY A 352 6.11 23.38 -11.19
C GLY A 352 6.35 22.08 -11.96
N SER A 353 5.94 20.93 -11.40
CA SER A 353 6.13 19.60 -11.98
C SER A 353 4.80 18.85 -12.13
N SER A 354 4.79 17.75 -12.88
CA SER A 354 3.61 16.89 -13.00
C SER A 354 3.41 16.03 -11.73
N PRO A 355 2.16 15.70 -11.38
CA PRO A 355 1.90 14.94 -10.15
C PRO A 355 2.35 13.47 -10.28
N CYS A 356 2.98 12.96 -9.23
CA CYS A 356 3.24 11.53 -9.03
C CYS A 356 3.84 10.85 -10.28
N ILE A 357 3.26 9.75 -10.68
CA ILE A 357 3.54 8.97 -11.90
C ILE A 357 2.36 9.02 -12.89
N GLU A 358 1.49 10.01 -12.74
CA GLU A 358 0.29 10.16 -13.53
C GLU A 358 0.59 10.80 -14.91
N PRO A 359 -0.19 10.42 -15.96
CA PRO A 359 -0.19 11.12 -17.22
C PRO A 359 -0.89 12.49 -17.12
N THR A 360 -0.56 13.41 -17.99
CA THR A 360 -1.23 14.72 -18.14
C THR A 360 -2.14 14.75 -19.34
#